data_a8e1e99680f73d08be6ac226b4baaad4
#
_entry.id   a8e1e99680f73d08be6ac226b4baaad4
#
_cell.length_a   1.000
_cell.length_b   1.000
_cell.length_c   1.000
_cell.angle_alpha   90.00
_cell.angle_beta   90.00
_cell.angle_gamma   90.00
#
_symmetry.space_group_name_H-M   'P 1'
#
loop_
_entity.id
_entity.type
_entity.pdbx_description
1 polymer ?
#
loop_
_entity_poly.entity_id
_entity_poly.type
_entity_poly.pdbx_seq_one_letter_code
_entity_poly.pdbx_strand_id
1 'polypeptide(L)'
;PVVSSAASDVYKRQVMNLLAKNIRPRDIVTRKALENAATIVAATGGSTNAGLHLPAIANEIGIKFDLMDVAKIFKKTPYLADLKPGGKYVAKDMWEAGGVPMLLKTLMDGGYIHGDCMTVTGKTMRENLKNVKFRENQKVMRSYKNPISPTGGVVGLKGNLAPEGGIVKIAGLKKLQFTGRARCFDNEESAYKAVINRKYKDGDIIIIRYEGPIGGPGMREMLQTTAAIYGQGKGEKVALITDGRFSGATRGFCIGHVGPEASVGGPI
;
A
#
# COMPACT_ATOMS: atom_id res chain seq x y z
N PRO A 1 28.52 -6.30 -7.86
CA PRO A 1 28.95 -4.88 -7.83
C PRO A 1 28.78 -4.16 -9.16
N VAL A 2 29.00 -4.82 -10.32
CA VAL A 2 28.90 -4.20 -11.66
C VAL A 2 27.47 -3.77 -12.01
N VAL A 3 26.45 -4.51 -11.55
CA VAL A 3 25.03 -4.18 -11.80
C VAL A 3 24.59 -2.90 -11.07
N SER A 4 25.14 -2.62 -9.90
CA SER A 4 24.81 -1.41 -9.14
C SER A 4 25.38 -0.15 -9.80
N SER A 5 26.56 -0.22 -10.42
CA SER A 5 27.16 0.92 -11.12
C SER A 5 26.41 1.28 -12.40
N ALA A 6 25.98 0.30 -13.20
CA ALA A 6 25.20 0.53 -14.41
C ALA A 6 23.81 1.16 -14.11
N ALA A 7 23.12 0.67 -13.09
CA ALA A 7 21.84 1.27 -12.64
C ALA A 7 22.06 2.72 -12.14
N SER A 8 23.11 2.96 -11.35
CA SER A 8 23.48 4.28 -10.86
C SER A 8 23.76 5.27 -12.00
N ASP A 9 24.41 4.84 -13.07
CA ASP A 9 24.67 5.67 -14.24
C ASP A 9 23.41 6.04 -15.02
N VAL A 10 22.44 5.13 -15.09
CA VAL A 10 21.13 5.43 -15.69
C VAL A 10 20.43 6.56 -14.92
N TYR A 11 20.37 6.49 -13.60
CA TYR A 11 19.73 7.54 -12.79
C TYR A 11 20.44 8.89 -12.90
N LYS A 12 21.78 8.92 -12.88
CA LYS A 12 22.56 10.14 -13.09
C LYS A 12 22.26 10.79 -14.43
N ARG A 13 22.25 10.02 -15.50
CA ARG A 13 21.92 10.52 -16.86
C ARG A 13 20.48 11.03 -16.92
N GLN A 14 19.54 10.36 -16.27
CA GLN A 14 18.15 10.82 -16.20
C GLN A 14 18.03 12.17 -15.52
N VAL A 15 18.67 12.37 -14.37
CA VAL A 15 18.66 13.65 -13.65
C VAL A 15 19.26 14.77 -14.51
N MET A 16 20.41 14.54 -15.14
CA MET A 16 21.04 15.51 -16.03
C MET A 16 20.16 15.85 -17.23
N ASN A 17 19.46 14.88 -17.79
CA ASN A 17 18.53 15.08 -18.90
C ASN A 17 17.28 15.90 -18.48
N LEU A 18 16.76 15.64 -17.27
CA LEU A 18 15.65 16.42 -16.70
C LEU A 18 16.06 17.87 -16.46
N LEU A 19 17.25 18.11 -15.92
CA LEU A 19 17.81 19.44 -15.74
C LEU A 19 17.97 20.17 -17.07
N ALA A 20 18.56 19.53 -18.08
CA ALA A 20 18.75 20.11 -19.42
C ALA A 20 17.41 20.47 -20.10
N LYS A 21 16.35 19.72 -19.83
CA LYS A 21 15.00 19.96 -20.35
C LYS A 21 14.13 20.83 -19.44
N ASN A 22 14.66 21.27 -18.30
CA ASN A 22 13.92 22.02 -17.26
C ASN A 22 12.63 21.32 -16.82
N ILE A 23 12.67 19.98 -16.73
CA ILE A 23 11.56 19.18 -16.21
C ILE A 23 11.73 19.02 -14.69
N ARG A 24 10.81 19.59 -13.93
CA ARG A 24 10.84 19.59 -12.46
C ARG A 24 9.98 18.46 -11.88
N PRO A 25 10.18 18.04 -10.62
CA PRO A 25 9.27 17.11 -9.94
C PRO A 25 7.79 17.51 -10.03
N ARG A 26 7.48 18.81 -9.90
CA ARG A 26 6.12 19.33 -9.99
C ARG A 26 5.49 19.21 -11.38
N ASP A 27 6.28 19.07 -12.42
CA ASP A 27 5.80 18.86 -13.79
C ASP A 27 5.43 17.38 -14.02
N ILE A 28 6.02 16.46 -13.23
CA ILE A 28 5.80 15.01 -13.30
C ILE A 28 4.71 14.57 -12.31
N VAL A 29 4.77 15.05 -11.07
CA VAL A 29 3.83 14.66 -10.03
C VAL A 29 2.55 15.49 -10.15
N THR A 30 1.62 14.97 -10.91
CA THR A 30 0.27 15.53 -11.12
C THR A 30 -0.77 14.69 -10.39
N ARG A 31 -2.01 15.16 -10.30
CA ARG A 31 -3.14 14.36 -9.78
C ARG A 31 -3.25 13.02 -10.49
N LYS A 32 -3.17 12.98 -11.82
CA LYS A 32 -3.20 11.76 -12.62
C LYS A 32 -2.03 10.81 -12.31
N ALA A 33 -0.83 11.36 -12.07
CA ALA A 33 0.33 10.56 -11.70
C ALA A 33 0.16 9.91 -10.33
N LEU A 34 -0.44 10.60 -9.35
CA LEU A 34 -0.78 10.04 -8.04
C LEU A 34 -1.86 8.95 -8.15
N GLU A 35 -2.85 9.14 -9.03
CA GLU A 35 -3.86 8.12 -9.34
C GLU A 35 -3.22 6.87 -9.97
N ASN A 36 -2.29 7.03 -10.90
CA ASN A 36 -1.50 5.92 -11.45
C ASN A 36 -0.71 5.17 -10.37
N ALA A 37 -0.06 5.90 -9.47
CA ALA A 37 0.70 5.31 -8.37
C ALA A 37 -0.21 4.49 -7.43
N ALA A 38 -1.36 5.04 -7.04
CA ALA A 38 -2.35 4.32 -6.24
C ALA A 38 -2.88 3.06 -6.96
N THR A 39 -3.13 3.16 -8.28
CA THR A 39 -3.58 2.04 -9.11
C THR A 39 -2.57 0.89 -9.11
N ILE A 40 -1.26 1.17 -9.22
CA ILE A 40 -0.22 0.12 -9.17
C ILE A 40 -0.20 -0.57 -7.80
N VAL A 41 -0.29 0.21 -6.72
CA VAL A 41 -0.34 -0.35 -5.36
C VAL A 41 -1.55 -1.28 -5.20
N ALA A 42 -2.72 -0.88 -5.69
CA ALA A 42 -3.93 -1.70 -5.65
C ALA A 42 -3.75 -2.99 -6.45
N ALA A 43 -3.24 -2.91 -7.68
CA ALA A 43 -3.09 -4.05 -8.58
C ALA A 43 -2.06 -5.09 -8.10
N THR A 44 -1.14 -4.70 -7.22
CA THR A 44 -0.12 -5.58 -6.65
C THR A 44 -0.44 -6.09 -5.25
N GLY A 45 -1.57 -5.66 -4.65
CA GLY A 45 -1.85 -5.93 -3.23
C GLY A 45 -0.78 -5.33 -2.31
N GLY A 46 -0.27 -4.16 -2.68
CA GLY A 46 0.87 -3.49 -2.06
C GLY A 46 0.63 -3.00 -0.63
N SER A 47 1.47 -2.10 -0.16
CA SER A 47 1.45 -1.61 1.21
C SER A 47 0.34 -0.60 1.45
N THR A 48 -0.33 -0.69 2.61
CA THR A 48 -1.24 0.34 3.14
C THR A 48 -0.56 1.69 3.37
N ASN A 49 0.77 1.70 3.49
CA ASN A 49 1.56 2.93 3.62
C ASN A 49 1.40 3.89 2.44
N ALA A 50 0.97 3.42 1.27
CA ALA A 50 0.61 4.28 0.15
C ALA A 50 -0.54 5.25 0.49
N GLY A 51 -1.46 4.82 1.38
CA GLY A 51 -2.54 5.67 1.90
C GLY A 51 -2.07 6.84 2.76
N LEU A 52 -0.82 6.81 3.24
CA LEU A 52 -0.16 7.91 3.93
C LEU A 52 0.77 8.70 2.99
N HIS A 53 1.64 8.01 2.29
CA HIS A 53 2.71 8.66 1.52
C HIS A 53 2.21 9.39 0.28
N LEU A 54 1.23 8.84 -0.46
CA LEU A 54 0.70 9.53 -1.63
C LEU A 54 -0.04 10.84 -1.25
N PRO A 55 -0.90 10.87 -0.21
CA PRO A 55 -1.45 12.12 0.30
C PRO A 55 -0.39 13.12 0.80
N ALA A 56 0.65 12.64 1.48
CA ALA A 56 1.74 13.51 1.94
C ALA A 56 2.50 14.18 0.78
N ILE A 57 2.85 13.41 -0.26
CA ILE A 57 3.46 13.95 -1.48
C ILE A 57 2.52 14.95 -2.16
N ALA A 58 1.23 14.63 -2.24
CA ALA A 58 0.24 15.52 -2.83
C ALA A 58 0.14 16.85 -2.08
N ASN A 59 0.12 16.81 -0.75
CA ASN A 59 0.09 18.00 0.10
C ASN A 59 1.31 18.89 -0.12
N GLU A 60 2.51 18.33 -0.21
CA GLU A 60 3.76 19.05 -0.42
C GLU A 60 3.77 19.85 -1.75
N ILE A 61 3.08 19.36 -2.76
CA ILE A 61 3.00 20.00 -4.07
C ILE A 61 1.69 20.77 -4.29
N GLY A 62 0.83 20.85 -3.26
CA GLY A 62 -0.43 21.62 -3.31
C GLY A 62 -1.57 20.92 -4.07
N ILE A 63 -1.53 19.58 -4.18
CA ILE A 63 -2.60 18.79 -4.83
C ILE A 63 -3.51 18.19 -3.75
N LYS A 64 -4.82 18.45 -3.86
CA LYS A 64 -5.80 17.78 -2.99
C LYS A 64 -5.91 16.29 -3.37
N PHE A 65 -5.42 15.42 -2.49
CA PHE A 65 -5.45 13.97 -2.65
C PHE A 65 -5.37 13.32 -1.28
N ASP A 66 -6.43 12.66 -0.84
CA ASP A 66 -6.57 12.13 0.52
C ASP A 66 -6.66 10.59 0.55
N LEU A 67 -6.75 10.02 1.75
CA LEU A 67 -6.90 8.58 1.97
C LEU A 67 -8.14 8.02 1.25
N MET A 68 -9.24 8.79 1.20
CA MET A 68 -10.47 8.33 0.56
C MET A 68 -10.37 8.35 -0.97
N ASP A 69 -9.54 9.22 -1.56
CA ASP A 69 -9.19 9.15 -2.98
C ASP A 69 -8.42 7.86 -3.29
N VAL A 70 -7.42 7.53 -2.47
CA VAL A 70 -6.69 6.26 -2.57
C VAL A 70 -7.64 5.06 -2.47
N ALA A 71 -8.55 5.06 -1.49
CA ALA A 71 -9.53 4.01 -1.30
C ALA A 71 -10.48 3.84 -2.50
N LYS A 72 -10.95 4.95 -3.10
CA LYS A 72 -11.78 4.92 -4.31
C LYS A 72 -11.05 4.30 -5.50
N ILE A 73 -9.76 4.62 -5.66
CA ILE A 73 -8.93 4.05 -6.73
C ILE A 73 -8.75 2.55 -6.50
N PHE A 74 -8.44 2.14 -5.28
CA PHE A 74 -8.29 0.73 -4.93
C PHE A 74 -9.56 -0.08 -5.23
N LYS A 75 -10.73 0.46 -4.94
CA LYS A 75 -12.02 -0.18 -5.22
C LYS A 75 -12.28 -0.40 -6.72
N LYS A 76 -11.73 0.44 -7.57
CA LYS A 76 -11.91 0.35 -9.04
C LYS A 76 -10.82 -0.44 -9.74
N THR A 77 -9.71 -0.73 -9.08
CA THR A 77 -8.54 -1.35 -9.68
C THR A 77 -8.56 -2.85 -9.45
N PRO A 78 -8.39 -3.68 -10.49
CA PRO A 78 -8.30 -5.12 -10.31
C PRO A 78 -6.98 -5.52 -9.64
N TYR A 79 -7.01 -6.58 -8.81
CA TYR A 79 -5.82 -7.20 -8.26
C TYR A 79 -5.23 -8.17 -9.30
N LEU A 80 -4.03 -7.90 -9.78
CA LEU A 80 -3.42 -8.59 -10.92
C LEU A 80 -2.20 -9.42 -10.57
N ALA A 81 -1.35 -8.96 -9.65
CA ALA A 81 -0.06 -9.59 -9.38
C ALA A 81 -0.10 -10.39 -8.07
N ASP A 82 0.13 -11.70 -8.16
CA ASP A 82 0.06 -12.67 -7.05
C ASP A 82 1.33 -12.64 -6.18
N LEU A 83 1.62 -11.47 -5.59
CA LEU A 83 2.86 -11.21 -4.86
C LEU A 83 2.71 -11.36 -3.35
N LYS A 84 3.78 -11.88 -2.70
CA LYS A 84 3.87 -11.89 -1.24
C LYS A 84 3.79 -10.47 -0.67
N PRO A 85 3.20 -10.32 0.55
CA PRO A 85 2.80 -11.35 1.51
C PRO A 85 1.40 -11.96 1.26
N GLY A 86 0.54 -11.33 0.47
CA GLY A 86 -0.81 -11.81 0.19
C GLY A 86 -0.88 -12.96 -0.82
N GLY A 87 0.09 -13.03 -1.72
CA GLY A 87 0.19 -14.01 -2.80
C GLY A 87 1.38 -14.97 -2.65
N LYS A 88 1.76 -15.60 -3.76
CA LYS A 88 2.73 -16.72 -3.80
C LYS A 88 4.14 -16.29 -4.17
N TYR A 89 4.27 -15.32 -5.08
CA TYR A 89 5.51 -14.98 -5.78
C TYR A 89 6.27 -13.85 -5.09
N VAL A 90 7.58 -13.75 -5.36
CA VAL A 90 8.44 -12.69 -4.83
C VAL A 90 8.85 -11.70 -5.94
N ALA A 91 9.56 -10.63 -5.59
CA ALA A 91 9.97 -9.58 -6.52
C ALA A 91 10.81 -10.11 -7.70
N LYS A 92 11.63 -11.14 -7.47
CA LYS A 92 12.41 -11.80 -8.53
C LYS A 92 11.48 -12.44 -9.59
N ASP A 93 10.46 -13.17 -9.13
CA ASP A 93 9.48 -13.80 -10.04
C ASP A 93 8.73 -12.74 -10.86
N MET A 94 8.38 -11.61 -10.21
CA MET A 94 7.76 -10.46 -10.88
C MET A 94 8.65 -9.91 -12.00
N TRP A 95 9.95 -9.74 -11.72
CA TRP A 95 10.92 -9.30 -12.70
C TRP A 95 11.02 -10.24 -13.89
N GLU A 96 11.16 -11.54 -13.66
CA GLU A 96 11.25 -12.57 -14.69
C GLU A 96 9.96 -12.67 -15.52
N ALA A 97 8.81 -12.40 -14.93
CA ALA A 97 7.53 -12.36 -15.62
C ALA A 97 7.33 -11.16 -16.55
N GLY A 98 8.18 -10.15 -16.48
CA GLY A 98 8.09 -8.92 -17.30
C GLY A 98 8.10 -7.62 -16.51
N GLY A 99 8.13 -7.72 -15.18
CA GLY A 99 8.35 -6.62 -14.26
C GLY A 99 7.23 -5.57 -14.22
N VAL A 100 7.56 -4.45 -13.59
CA VAL A 100 6.66 -3.29 -13.48
C VAL A 100 6.20 -2.76 -14.84
N PRO A 101 7.04 -2.71 -15.90
CA PRO A 101 6.58 -2.25 -17.21
C PRO A 101 5.40 -3.07 -17.78
N MET A 102 5.41 -4.39 -17.61
CA MET A 102 4.31 -5.24 -18.08
C MET A 102 3.04 -5.01 -17.27
N LEU A 103 3.14 -4.82 -15.96
CA LEU A 103 1.98 -4.48 -15.12
C LEU A 103 1.38 -3.13 -15.54
N LEU A 104 2.22 -2.10 -15.72
CA LEU A 104 1.78 -0.78 -16.19
C LEU A 104 1.10 -0.87 -17.54
N LYS A 105 1.67 -1.63 -18.49
CA LYS A 105 1.07 -1.84 -19.81
C LYS A 105 -0.29 -2.52 -19.70
N THR A 106 -0.39 -3.57 -18.87
CA THR A 106 -1.64 -4.30 -18.64
C THR A 106 -2.73 -3.38 -18.06
N LEU A 107 -2.40 -2.54 -17.09
CA LEU A 107 -3.31 -1.57 -16.51
C LEU A 107 -3.70 -0.47 -17.50
N MET A 108 -2.76 -0.03 -18.33
CA MET A 108 -3.02 0.97 -19.38
C MET A 108 -3.96 0.43 -20.47
N ASP A 109 -3.75 -0.81 -20.90
CA ASP A 109 -4.60 -1.47 -21.89
C ASP A 109 -6.02 -1.74 -21.37
N GLY A 110 -6.16 -1.90 -20.05
CA GLY A 110 -7.45 -1.99 -19.38
C GLY A 110 -8.12 -0.66 -19.08
N GLY A 111 -7.46 0.47 -19.37
CA GLY A 111 -7.99 1.82 -19.09
C GLY A 111 -7.90 2.24 -17.63
N TYR A 112 -7.09 1.57 -16.81
CA TYR A 112 -6.96 1.85 -15.36
C TYR A 112 -5.94 2.93 -15.02
N ILE A 113 -5.02 3.26 -15.93
CA ILE A 113 -4.00 4.30 -15.72
C ILE A 113 -3.98 5.32 -16.85
N HIS A 114 -3.55 6.52 -16.52
CA HIS A 114 -3.40 7.65 -17.44
C HIS A 114 -2.07 7.52 -18.20
N GLY A 115 -2.15 7.22 -19.48
CA GLY A 115 -0.97 7.05 -20.34
C GLY A 115 -0.30 8.36 -20.77
N ASP A 116 -0.95 9.50 -20.59
CA ASP A 116 -0.49 10.83 -20.94
C ASP A 116 0.40 11.50 -19.88
N CYS A 117 0.56 10.88 -18.71
CA CYS A 117 1.42 11.40 -17.66
C CYS A 117 2.89 11.43 -18.08
N MET A 118 3.55 12.57 -17.87
CA MET A 118 4.99 12.72 -17.99
C MET A 118 5.72 11.84 -16.98
N THR A 119 6.88 11.32 -17.36
CA THR A 119 7.72 10.49 -16.49
C THR A 119 9.14 11.04 -16.39
N VAL A 120 9.94 10.47 -15.50
CA VAL A 120 11.37 10.82 -15.30
C VAL A 120 12.25 10.56 -16.53
N THR A 121 11.75 9.90 -17.55
CA THR A 121 12.48 9.74 -18.84
C THR A 121 12.33 10.95 -19.74
N GLY A 122 11.47 11.91 -19.38
CA GLY A 122 11.09 13.02 -20.25
C GLY A 122 10.17 12.63 -21.40
N LYS A 123 9.52 11.46 -21.26
CA LYS A 123 8.50 10.91 -22.16
C LYS A 123 7.25 10.58 -21.36
N THR A 124 6.13 10.44 -22.05
CA THR A 124 4.87 10.00 -21.42
C THR A 124 4.93 8.52 -21.03
N MET A 125 4.04 8.11 -20.12
CA MET A 125 3.87 6.71 -19.76
C MET A 125 3.57 5.83 -20.98
N ARG A 126 2.69 6.30 -21.88
CA ARG A 126 2.35 5.62 -23.13
C ARG A 126 3.54 5.39 -24.04
N GLU A 127 4.39 6.41 -24.22
CA GLU A 127 5.60 6.29 -25.05
C GLU A 127 6.58 5.29 -24.46
N ASN A 128 6.79 5.30 -23.14
CA ASN A 128 7.66 4.35 -22.46
C ASN A 128 7.17 2.90 -22.59
N LEU A 129 5.86 2.70 -22.63
CA LEU A 129 5.25 1.36 -22.65
C LEU A 129 4.90 0.85 -24.06
N LYS A 130 5.19 1.64 -25.12
CA LYS A 130 4.79 1.33 -26.50
C LYS A 130 5.18 -0.07 -26.98
N ASN A 131 6.39 -0.53 -26.62
CA ASN A 131 6.93 -1.82 -27.06
C ASN A 131 6.78 -2.93 -26.02
N VAL A 132 6.15 -2.67 -24.87
CA VAL A 132 5.94 -3.66 -23.83
C VAL A 132 4.74 -4.53 -24.22
N LYS A 133 4.92 -5.86 -24.13
CA LYS A 133 3.87 -6.84 -24.43
C LYS A 133 3.60 -7.70 -23.20
N PHE A 134 2.34 -8.13 -23.05
CA PHE A 134 1.97 -9.13 -22.06
C PHE A 134 2.59 -10.48 -22.41
N ARG A 135 3.09 -11.20 -21.41
CA ARG A 135 3.66 -12.54 -21.57
C ARG A 135 2.68 -13.57 -21.07
N GLU A 136 2.15 -14.40 -21.98
CA GLU A 136 1.10 -15.38 -21.66
C GLU A 136 1.61 -16.58 -20.83
N ASN A 137 2.86 -16.97 -21.01
CA ASN A 137 3.47 -18.17 -20.41
C ASN A 137 4.06 -17.93 -19.00
N GLN A 138 3.52 -16.96 -18.24
CA GLN A 138 3.86 -16.69 -16.85
C GLN A 138 2.62 -16.76 -15.95
N LYS A 139 2.79 -16.96 -14.66
CA LYS A 139 1.71 -17.12 -13.67
C LYS A 139 1.69 -16.07 -12.57
N VAL A 140 2.62 -15.13 -12.60
CA VAL A 140 2.82 -14.11 -11.56
C VAL A 140 1.79 -13.00 -11.69
N MET A 141 1.49 -12.58 -12.93
CA MET A 141 0.53 -11.53 -13.23
C MET A 141 -0.61 -12.06 -14.10
N ARG A 142 -1.82 -11.68 -13.75
CA ARG A 142 -3.04 -11.92 -14.55
C ARG A 142 -3.28 -10.79 -15.53
N SER A 143 -3.96 -11.06 -16.61
CA SER A 143 -4.48 -10.01 -17.49
C SER A 143 -5.62 -9.25 -16.80
N TYR A 144 -5.86 -8.00 -17.20
CA TYR A 144 -6.98 -7.21 -16.68
C TYR A 144 -8.36 -7.82 -16.99
N LYS A 145 -8.47 -8.68 -18.00
CA LYS A 145 -9.70 -9.41 -18.35
C LYS A 145 -9.99 -10.60 -17.44
N ASN A 146 -8.95 -11.12 -16.76
CA ASN A 146 -9.08 -12.27 -15.86
C ASN A 146 -8.25 -12.01 -14.58
N PRO A 147 -8.61 -11.02 -13.75
CA PRO A 147 -7.88 -10.66 -12.55
C PRO A 147 -7.98 -11.73 -11.46
N ILE A 148 -7.10 -11.65 -10.45
CA ILE A 148 -7.19 -12.44 -9.22
C ILE A 148 -8.44 -12.04 -8.42
N SER A 149 -8.71 -10.72 -8.37
CA SER A 149 -9.91 -10.13 -7.79
C SER A 149 -10.33 -8.91 -8.63
N PRO A 150 -11.61 -8.60 -8.75
CA PRO A 150 -12.08 -7.41 -9.46
C PRO A 150 -11.72 -6.11 -8.73
N THR A 151 -11.35 -6.18 -7.44
CA THR A 151 -10.95 -5.05 -6.62
C THR A 151 -9.53 -5.24 -6.09
N GLY A 152 -8.83 -4.15 -5.82
CA GLY A 152 -7.48 -4.17 -5.27
C GLY A 152 -7.39 -4.86 -3.92
N GLY A 153 -6.17 -5.28 -3.56
CA GLY A 153 -5.89 -6.03 -2.33
C GLY A 153 -5.91 -5.17 -1.06
N VAL A 154 -6.32 -3.90 -1.14
CA VAL A 154 -6.39 -2.96 -0.01
C VAL A 154 -7.70 -2.20 -0.08
N VAL A 155 -8.33 -1.97 1.09
CA VAL A 155 -9.63 -1.31 1.21
C VAL A 155 -9.56 -0.18 2.23
N GLY A 156 -10.15 0.98 1.87
CA GLY A 156 -10.45 2.04 2.82
C GLY A 156 -11.76 1.75 3.56
N LEU A 157 -11.73 1.92 4.86
CA LEU A 157 -12.88 1.72 5.74
C LEU A 157 -13.36 3.06 6.29
N LYS A 158 -14.64 3.13 6.64
CA LYS A 158 -15.26 4.25 7.32
C LYS A 158 -16.29 3.74 8.33
N GLY A 159 -16.35 4.37 9.50
CA GLY A 159 -17.30 3.98 10.55
C GLY A 159 -17.18 4.89 11.77
N ASN A 160 -17.93 4.56 12.83
CA ASN A 160 -17.94 5.35 14.07
C ASN A 160 -16.58 5.38 14.80
N LEU A 161 -15.75 4.34 14.66
CA LEU A 161 -14.38 4.34 15.18
C LEU A 161 -13.35 4.98 14.23
N ALA A 162 -13.71 5.19 12.97
CA ALA A 162 -12.87 5.76 11.93
C ALA A 162 -13.68 6.72 11.05
N PRO A 163 -14.22 7.83 11.58
CA PRO A 163 -15.05 8.74 10.78
C PRO A 163 -14.29 9.44 9.65
N GLU A 164 -12.99 9.66 9.78
CA GLU A 164 -12.12 10.17 8.72
C GLU A 164 -11.52 9.06 7.86
N GLY A 165 -11.61 7.82 8.31
CA GLY A 165 -11.21 6.64 7.57
C GLY A 165 -10.18 5.78 8.29
N GLY A 166 -9.95 4.62 7.72
CA GLY A 166 -8.91 3.67 8.06
C GLY A 166 -8.59 2.82 6.85
N ILE A 167 -7.51 2.07 6.87
CA ILE A 167 -7.06 1.26 5.75
C ILE A 167 -6.72 -0.16 6.19
N VAL A 168 -7.11 -1.13 5.39
CA VAL A 168 -6.84 -2.55 5.64
C VAL A 168 -6.38 -3.25 4.37
N LYS A 169 -5.42 -4.15 4.52
CA LYS A 169 -5.01 -5.07 3.46
C LYS A 169 -5.89 -6.31 3.52
N ILE A 170 -6.64 -6.56 2.46
CA ILE A 170 -7.54 -7.72 2.33
C ILE A 170 -6.95 -8.84 1.48
N ALA A 171 -5.88 -8.57 0.73
CA ALA A 171 -5.17 -9.58 -0.05
C ALA A 171 -4.71 -10.73 0.85
N GLY A 172 -5.18 -11.96 0.56
CA GLY A 172 -4.88 -13.15 1.33
C GLY A 172 -5.75 -13.38 2.57
N LEU A 173 -6.72 -12.50 2.89
CA LEU A 173 -7.71 -12.77 3.94
C LEU A 173 -8.77 -13.77 3.46
N LYS A 174 -9.09 -14.75 4.31
CA LYS A 174 -10.15 -15.74 4.06
C LYS A 174 -11.53 -15.23 4.45
N LYS A 175 -11.61 -14.30 5.38
CA LYS A 175 -12.83 -13.67 5.88
C LYS A 175 -12.69 -12.15 5.84
N LEU A 176 -13.79 -11.44 5.60
CA LEU A 176 -13.82 -9.98 5.53
C LEU A 176 -14.60 -9.35 6.70
N GLN A 177 -15.00 -10.15 7.67
CA GLN A 177 -15.70 -9.70 8.88
C GLN A 177 -15.01 -10.24 10.11
N PHE A 178 -14.89 -9.40 11.13
CA PHE A 178 -14.37 -9.76 12.42
C PHE A 178 -15.16 -9.01 13.52
N THR A 179 -15.60 -9.75 14.54
CA THR A 179 -16.31 -9.20 15.69
C THR A 179 -15.64 -9.73 16.95
N GLY A 180 -15.38 -8.84 17.91
CA GLY A 180 -14.71 -9.25 19.13
C GLY A 180 -14.69 -8.16 20.18
N ARG A 181 -14.15 -8.51 21.36
CA ARG A 181 -13.99 -7.58 22.47
C ARG A 181 -12.74 -6.72 22.24
N ALA A 182 -12.89 -5.42 22.36
CA ALA A 182 -11.78 -4.47 22.30
C ALA A 182 -10.90 -4.55 23.55
N ARG A 183 -9.57 -4.54 23.33
CA ARG A 183 -8.53 -4.37 24.35
C ARG A 183 -7.63 -3.22 23.93
N CYS A 184 -7.77 -2.10 24.62
CA CYS A 184 -7.08 -0.86 24.27
C CYS A 184 -5.73 -0.76 25.00
N PHE A 185 -4.74 -0.23 24.29
CA PHE A 185 -3.38 0.03 24.77
C PHE A 185 -2.93 1.39 24.24
N ASP A 186 -2.28 2.16 25.08
CA ASP A 186 -1.90 3.55 24.77
C ASP A 186 -0.52 3.67 24.06
N ASN A 187 0.11 2.55 23.72
CA ASN A 187 1.32 2.45 22.92
C ASN A 187 1.58 1.00 22.49
N GLU A 188 2.47 0.80 21.52
CA GLU A 188 2.83 -0.54 21.05
C GLU A 188 3.52 -1.37 22.12
N GLU A 189 4.35 -0.78 23.00
CA GLU A 189 5.12 -1.50 24.02
C GLU A 189 4.20 -2.22 25.01
N SER A 190 3.13 -1.54 25.45
CA SER A 190 2.14 -2.14 26.37
C SER A 190 1.33 -3.24 25.70
N ALA A 191 0.95 -3.05 24.44
CA ALA A 191 0.28 -4.06 23.63
C ALA A 191 1.19 -5.28 23.42
N TYR A 192 2.43 -5.06 23.02
CA TYR A 192 3.44 -6.10 22.83
C TYR A 192 3.68 -6.91 24.10
N LYS A 193 3.85 -6.24 25.26
CA LYS A 193 3.99 -6.89 26.56
C LYS A 193 2.78 -7.76 26.92
N ALA A 194 1.56 -7.29 26.62
CA ALA A 194 0.35 -8.08 26.82
C ALA A 194 0.32 -9.31 25.88
N VAL A 195 0.71 -9.15 24.63
CA VAL A 195 0.76 -10.23 23.64
C VAL A 195 1.80 -11.29 24.01
N ILE A 196 3.02 -10.91 24.33
CA ILE A 196 4.09 -11.84 24.74
C ILE A 196 3.62 -12.69 25.95
N ASN A 197 2.98 -12.03 26.94
CA ASN A 197 2.48 -12.71 28.13
C ASN A 197 1.11 -13.39 27.92
N ARG A 198 0.64 -13.51 26.66
CA ARG A 198 -0.64 -14.13 26.30
C ARG A 198 -1.85 -13.59 27.07
N LYS A 199 -1.82 -12.30 27.43
CA LYS A 199 -2.92 -11.62 28.13
C LYS A 199 -4.02 -11.17 27.15
N TYR A 200 -4.41 -12.04 26.23
CA TYR A 200 -5.52 -11.85 25.28
C TYR A 200 -6.12 -13.22 24.94
N LYS A 201 -7.28 -13.23 24.28
CA LYS A 201 -7.98 -14.44 23.86
C LYS A 201 -8.22 -14.43 22.35
N ASP A 202 -8.45 -15.63 21.78
CA ASP A 202 -8.95 -15.78 20.43
C ASP A 202 -10.28 -15.01 20.31
N GLY A 203 -10.43 -14.19 19.28
CA GLY A 203 -11.57 -13.30 19.08
C GLY A 203 -11.40 -11.90 19.65
N ASP A 204 -10.35 -11.59 20.41
CA ASP A 204 -10.12 -10.22 20.87
C ASP A 204 -9.68 -9.30 19.71
N ILE A 205 -9.99 -8.01 19.83
CA ILE A 205 -9.54 -6.92 18.98
C ILE A 205 -8.56 -6.07 19.79
N ILE A 206 -7.30 -6.10 19.44
CA ILE A 206 -6.25 -5.29 20.08
C ILE A 206 -6.24 -3.91 19.42
N ILE A 207 -6.48 -2.86 20.19
CA ILE A 207 -6.46 -1.47 19.75
C ILE A 207 -5.22 -0.81 20.33
N ILE A 208 -4.33 -0.32 19.46
CA ILE A 208 -3.12 0.41 19.81
C ILE A 208 -3.33 1.85 19.38
N ARG A 209 -3.32 2.78 20.31
CA ARG A 209 -3.64 4.18 20.08
C ARG A 209 -2.51 5.11 20.49
N TYR A 210 -2.61 6.39 20.15
CA TYR A 210 -1.56 7.40 20.30
C TYR A 210 -0.26 7.10 19.52
N GLU A 211 -0.39 6.39 18.41
CA GLU A 211 0.69 6.05 17.48
C GLU A 211 0.52 6.72 16.10
N GLY A 212 -0.46 7.61 15.99
CA GLY A 212 -0.70 8.42 14.80
C GLY A 212 0.32 9.54 14.58
N PRO A 213 0.16 10.37 13.56
CA PRO A 213 1.13 11.41 13.18
C PRO A 213 1.51 12.37 14.30
N ILE A 214 0.58 12.71 15.19
CA ILE A 214 0.78 13.64 16.31
C ILE A 214 1.17 12.89 17.59
N GLY A 215 0.43 11.81 17.92
CA GLY A 215 0.66 11.03 19.14
C GLY A 215 1.95 10.22 19.12
N GLY A 216 2.29 9.65 17.97
CA GLY A 216 3.52 8.90 17.72
C GLY A 216 4.34 9.55 16.59
N PRO A 217 5.17 10.58 16.87
CA PRO A 217 5.94 11.27 15.84
C PRO A 217 6.71 10.31 14.93
N GLY A 218 6.53 10.47 13.59
CA GLY A 218 7.04 9.54 12.59
C GLY A 218 6.09 8.39 12.27
N MET A 219 4.98 8.22 13.03
CA MET A 219 3.92 7.24 12.78
C MET A 219 4.50 5.85 12.50
N ARG A 220 5.14 5.26 13.49
CA ARG A 220 5.84 3.97 13.37
C ARG A 220 4.92 2.82 13.01
N GLU A 221 5.49 1.76 12.47
CA GLU A 221 4.79 0.52 12.17
C GLU A 221 4.72 -0.38 13.41
N MET A 222 3.56 -1.00 13.66
CA MET A 222 3.32 -1.91 14.79
C MET A 222 3.95 -3.29 14.54
N LEU A 223 5.27 -3.33 14.37
CA LEU A 223 6.00 -4.54 13.94
C LEU A 223 6.12 -5.58 15.04
N GLN A 224 6.40 -5.19 16.27
CA GLN A 224 6.65 -6.12 17.37
C GLN A 224 5.38 -6.86 17.74
N THR A 225 4.28 -6.14 17.88
CA THR A 225 2.97 -6.72 18.23
C THR A 225 2.47 -7.66 17.13
N THR A 226 2.57 -7.27 15.86
CA THR A 226 2.16 -8.14 14.74
C THR A 226 3.01 -9.39 14.65
N ALA A 227 4.35 -9.27 14.76
CA ALA A 227 5.25 -10.41 14.72
C ALA A 227 4.99 -11.39 15.86
N ALA A 228 4.75 -10.89 17.08
CA ALA A 228 4.45 -11.74 18.24
C ALA A 228 3.14 -12.51 18.07
N ILE A 229 2.06 -11.87 17.59
CA ILE A 229 0.77 -12.53 17.31
C ILE A 229 0.94 -13.61 16.25
N TYR A 230 1.68 -13.33 15.19
CA TYR A 230 1.96 -14.29 14.13
C TYR A 230 2.81 -15.47 14.65
N GLY A 231 3.88 -15.19 15.39
CA GLY A 231 4.75 -16.20 16.00
C GLY A 231 3.99 -17.14 16.94
N GLN A 232 2.90 -16.68 17.55
CA GLN A 232 2.00 -17.48 18.38
C GLN A 232 0.92 -18.23 17.57
N GLY A 233 0.89 -18.13 16.24
CA GLY A 233 -0.12 -18.77 15.38
C GLY A 233 -1.52 -18.14 15.49
N LYS A 234 -1.63 -16.86 15.93
CA LYS A 234 -2.90 -16.17 16.22
C LYS A 234 -3.29 -15.12 15.19
N GLY A 235 -2.54 -14.96 14.09
CA GLY A 235 -2.75 -13.90 13.10
C GLY A 235 -4.12 -13.86 12.41
N GLU A 236 -4.84 -14.99 12.32
CA GLU A 236 -6.21 -15.06 11.80
C GLU A 236 -7.29 -15.08 12.92
N LYS A 237 -6.88 -15.10 14.19
CA LYS A 237 -7.76 -15.27 15.35
C LYS A 237 -7.93 -14.01 16.16
N VAL A 238 -7.13 -12.99 15.92
CA VAL A 238 -7.12 -11.70 16.59
C VAL A 238 -7.06 -10.60 15.55
N ALA A 239 -7.79 -9.50 15.76
CA ALA A 239 -7.68 -8.31 14.94
C ALA A 239 -6.84 -7.25 15.64
N LEU A 240 -6.18 -6.39 14.84
CA LEU A 240 -5.46 -5.22 15.32
C LEU A 240 -6.03 -3.96 14.68
N ILE A 241 -6.18 -2.92 15.49
CA ILE A 241 -6.59 -1.58 15.04
C ILE A 241 -5.59 -0.56 15.61
N THR A 242 -5.19 0.43 14.82
CA THR A 242 -4.31 1.50 15.28
C THR A 242 -4.52 2.79 14.50
N ASP A 243 -4.33 3.93 15.14
CA ASP A 243 -4.15 5.22 14.50
C ASP A 243 -2.73 5.38 13.89
N GLY A 244 -1.79 4.53 14.29
CA GLY A 244 -0.52 4.32 13.64
C GLY A 244 -0.64 3.52 12.33
N ARG A 245 0.40 2.78 11.95
CA ARG A 245 0.43 2.00 10.71
C ARG A 245 0.99 0.59 10.87
N PHE A 246 0.77 -0.22 9.86
CA PHE A 246 1.33 -1.57 9.74
C PHE A 246 2.29 -1.66 8.57
N SER A 247 3.27 -2.54 8.68
CA SER A 247 4.18 -2.87 7.59
C SER A 247 3.44 -3.44 6.38
N GLY A 248 3.97 -3.20 5.19
CA GLY A 248 3.50 -3.83 3.95
C GLY A 248 3.56 -5.36 3.97
N ALA A 249 4.41 -5.95 4.82
CA ALA A 249 4.54 -7.40 5.03
C ALA A 249 3.50 -7.98 6.01
N THR A 250 2.73 -7.13 6.71
CA THR A 250 1.72 -7.56 7.69
C THR A 250 0.59 -8.32 7.02
N ARG A 251 0.08 -9.35 7.71
CA ARG A 251 -1.06 -10.19 7.32
C ARG A 251 -2.13 -10.14 8.41
N GLY A 252 -3.33 -10.65 8.11
CA GLY A 252 -4.44 -10.74 9.06
C GLY A 252 -5.28 -9.47 9.13
N PHE A 253 -6.18 -9.42 10.11
CA PHE A 253 -7.09 -8.29 10.32
C PHE A 253 -6.35 -7.11 10.97
N CYS A 254 -5.59 -6.35 10.17
CA CYS A 254 -4.82 -5.21 10.65
C CYS A 254 -5.32 -3.94 9.98
N ILE A 255 -6.06 -3.13 10.72
CA ILE A 255 -6.64 -1.85 10.28
C ILE A 255 -5.78 -0.73 10.85
N GLY A 256 -5.07 -0.02 9.98
CA GLY A 256 -4.23 1.11 10.33
C GLY A 256 -4.77 2.44 9.84
N HIS A 257 -4.04 3.50 10.15
CA HIS A 257 -4.35 4.88 9.77
C HIS A 257 -5.77 5.29 10.19
N VAL A 258 -6.22 4.82 11.37
CA VAL A 258 -7.55 5.18 11.87
C VAL A 258 -7.54 6.67 12.20
N GLY A 259 -8.46 7.38 11.58
CA GLY A 259 -8.60 8.81 11.73
C GLY A 259 -10.01 9.24 12.14
N PRO A 260 -10.09 10.36 12.94
CA PRO A 260 -8.97 11.09 13.55
C PRO A 260 -8.21 10.26 14.59
N GLU A 261 -6.92 10.52 14.75
CA GLU A 261 -6.09 9.80 15.73
C GLU A 261 -6.49 10.13 17.18
N ALA A 262 -6.17 9.25 18.12
CA ALA A 262 -6.53 9.40 19.53
C ALA A 262 -5.96 10.69 20.16
N SER A 263 -4.77 11.12 19.75
CA SER A 263 -4.10 12.33 20.28
C SER A 263 -4.82 13.65 19.99
N VAL A 264 -5.71 13.67 18.99
CA VAL A 264 -6.55 14.82 18.68
C VAL A 264 -8.02 14.60 19.08
N GLY A 265 -8.29 13.63 19.93
CA GLY A 265 -9.63 13.32 20.42
C GLY A 265 -10.42 12.38 19.50
N GLY A 266 -9.74 11.55 18.70
CA GLY A 266 -10.35 10.50 17.90
C GLY A 266 -11.07 9.43 18.75
N PRO A 267 -11.99 8.66 18.14
CA PRO A 267 -12.87 7.73 18.89
C PRO A 267 -12.15 6.50 19.48
N ILE A 268 -10.95 6.13 18.99
CA ILE A 268 -10.21 4.99 19.51
C ILE A 268 -9.34 5.33 20.71
#